data_c4a26439ab90fd8113ad0848a5cde7ce
#
_entry.id   c4a26439ab90fd8113ad0848a5cde7ce
#
_cell.length_a   1.000
_cell.length_b   1.000
_cell.length_c   1.000
_cell.angle_alpha   90.00
_cell.angle_beta   90.00
_cell.angle_gamma   90.00
#
_symmetry.space_group_name_H-M   'P 1'
#
loop_
_entity.id
_entity.type
_entity.pdbx_description
1 polymer ?
#
loop_
_entity_poly.entity_id
_entity_poly.type
_entity_poly.pdbx_seq_one_letter_code
_entity_poly.pdbx_strand_id
1 'polypeptide(L)'
;MASAPQAANLPMFYNDLMPLNSRDHAAWSAKSTDLATWIVGQHAIPLTAEEFVHASRSFPIVFSIADQPVPLALMGLNEGVNTFFDDSGKMSEQVYVPAYARRYPFMLARLSPESEELSLCFDPTSDLVGEFDEGSKLFDGEEPSESCKATLDFCRNFEEAGFRTTAFVEELMKHDLLMDGEVSIQQTGNENPFVYRGFKMIDQEKLRELRGDVLRTMNQNGMLALIFAHLFSLEHMSEVFARQIQQGKGPIPALPNLPA
;
A
#
# COMPACT_ATOMS: atom_id res chain seq x y z
N MET A 1 -16.58 -30.10 -9.49
CA MET A 1 -16.99 -28.83 -8.85
C MET A 1 -15.91 -28.51 -7.82
N ALA A 2 -15.01 -27.60 -8.14
CA ALA A 2 -14.03 -27.12 -7.19
C ALA A 2 -14.77 -26.22 -6.20
N SER A 3 -14.74 -26.55 -4.92
CA SER A 3 -15.29 -25.71 -3.85
C SER A 3 -14.51 -24.39 -3.85
N ALA A 4 -15.22 -23.28 -4.03
CA ALA A 4 -14.66 -21.96 -3.78
C ALA A 4 -14.07 -21.93 -2.36
N PRO A 5 -12.88 -21.38 -2.15
CA PRO A 5 -12.38 -21.17 -0.81
C PRO A 5 -13.36 -20.25 -0.08
N GLN A 6 -13.75 -20.67 1.14
CA GLN A 6 -14.52 -19.83 2.05
C GLN A 6 -13.87 -18.44 2.12
N ALA A 7 -14.71 -17.40 2.21
CA ALA A 7 -14.33 -16.00 2.36
C ALA A 7 -13.35 -15.79 3.53
N ALA A 8 -12.12 -16.20 3.36
CA ALA A 8 -10.97 -15.72 4.09
C ALA A 8 -10.77 -14.28 3.65
N ASN A 9 -10.48 -13.36 4.57
CA ASN A 9 -10.23 -11.96 4.32
C ASN A 9 -9.30 -11.80 3.10
N LEU A 10 -9.92 -11.49 1.94
CA LEU A 10 -9.16 -11.19 0.73
C LEU A 10 -8.32 -9.92 0.96
N PRO A 11 -7.16 -9.79 0.33
CA PRO A 11 -6.38 -8.56 0.40
C PRO A 11 -7.19 -7.35 -0.09
N MET A 12 -6.81 -6.17 0.38
CA MET A 12 -7.40 -4.91 -0.09
C MET A 12 -7.48 -4.87 -1.62
N PHE A 13 -8.57 -4.37 -2.18
CA PHE A 13 -8.95 -4.28 -3.60
C PHE A 13 -9.58 -5.55 -4.19
N TYR A 14 -9.27 -6.75 -3.69
CA TYR A 14 -9.72 -8.01 -4.28
C TYR A 14 -11.08 -8.42 -3.73
N ASN A 15 -12.01 -8.73 -4.63
CA ASN A 15 -13.34 -9.22 -4.29
C ASN A 15 -13.46 -10.73 -4.45
N ASP A 16 -12.63 -11.30 -5.35
CA ASP A 16 -12.53 -12.75 -5.58
C ASP A 16 -11.13 -13.08 -6.06
N LEU A 17 -10.78 -14.35 -6.12
CA LEU A 17 -9.47 -14.80 -6.57
C LEU A 17 -9.56 -16.08 -7.39
N MET A 18 -9.05 -16.02 -8.61
CA MET A 18 -9.04 -17.12 -9.56
C MET A 18 -7.61 -17.41 -10.07
N PRO A 19 -7.15 -18.67 -10.06
CA PRO A 19 -5.85 -19.01 -10.63
C PRO A 19 -5.86 -18.84 -12.15
N LEU A 20 -4.81 -18.18 -12.65
CA LEU A 20 -4.60 -18.03 -14.09
C LEU A 20 -4.00 -19.32 -14.67
N ASN A 21 -4.60 -19.85 -15.74
CA ASN A 21 -4.10 -21.04 -16.44
C ASN A 21 -4.40 -20.97 -17.94
N SER A 22 -3.60 -21.65 -18.77
CA SER A 22 -3.74 -21.61 -20.22
C SER A 22 -4.92 -22.43 -20.76
N ARG A 23 -5.48 -23.35 -19.96
CA ARG A 23 -6.62 -24.16 -20.42
C ARG A 23 -7.89 -23.33 -20.54
N ASP A 24 -8.16 -22.51 -19.50
CA ASP A 24 -9.41 -21.77 -19.38
C ASP A 24 -9.27 -20.33 -19.89
N HIS A 25 -8.02 -19.79 -19.91
CA HIS A 25 -7.77 -18.38 -20.18
C HIS A 25 -6.86 -18.15 -21.42
N ALA A 26 -6.75 -19.14 -22.32
CA ALA A 26 -5.87 -19.06 -23.52
C ALA A 26 -6.15 -17.84 -24.41
N ALA A 27 -7.43 -17.42 -24.51
CA ALA A 27 -7.87 -16.30 -25.32
C ALA A 27 -7.86 -14.95 -24.57
N TRP A 28 -7.50 -14.95 -23.28
CA TRP A 28 -7.64 -13.79 -22.43
C TRP A 28 -6.49 -12.79 -22.56
N SER A 29 -6.85 -11.52 -22.37
CA SER A 29 -5.93 -10.40 -22.41
C SER A 29 -6.05 -9.56 -21.13
N ALA A 30 -4.98 -8.84 -20.79
CA ALA A 30 -4.97 -7.83 -19.76
C ALA A 30 -4.99 -6.44 -20.39
N LYS A 31 -5.92 -5.58 -19.96
CA LYS A 31 -6.02 -4.18 -20.40
C LYS A 31 -5.09 -3.31 -19.56
N SER A 32 -4.47 -2.33 -20.20
CA SER A 32 -3.82 -1.23 -19.51
C SER A 32 -4.82 -0.10 -19.32
N THR A 33 -4.81 0.54 -18.16
CA THR A 33 -5.67 1.69 -17.87
C THR A 33 -4.89 2.75 -17.12
N ASP A 34 -5.21 4.02 -17.40
CA ASP A 34 -4.73 5.17 -16.64
C ASP A 34 -5.65 5.49 -15.45
N LEU A 35 -6.75 4.73 -15.29
CA LEU A 35 -7.73 4.91 -14.24
C LEU A 35 -7.57 3.81 -13.19
N ALA A 36 -7.27 4.20 -11.96
CA ALA A 36 -7.14 3.29 -10.83
C ALA A 36 -8.36 3.37 -9.91
N THR A 37 -9.52 2.91 -10.39
CA THR A 37 -10.80 3.00 -9.66
C THR A 37 -10.78 2.25 -8.32
N TRP A 38 -9.98 1.20 -8.20
CA TRP A 38 -9.83 0.39 -6.98
C TRP A 38 -9.14 1.13 -5.84
N ILE A 39 -8.41 2.22 -6.13
CA ILE A 39 -7.66 3.00 -5.15
C ILE A 39 -8.45 4.18 -4.57
N VAL A 40 -9.53 4.60 -5.22
CA VAL A 40 -10.26 5.85 -4.94
C VAL A 40 -10.72 5.97 -3.48
N GLY A 41 -11.24 4.91 -2.91
CA GLY A 41 -11.73 4.90 -1.52
C GLY A 41 -10.66 4.55 -0.48
N GLN A 42 -9.39 4.47 -0.86
CA GLN A 42 -8.33 4.00 0.03
C GLN A 42 -7.45 5.15 0.52
N HIS A 43 -7.56 5.46 1.81
CA HIS A 43 -6.76 6.51 2.45
C HIS A 43 -5.34 6.07 2.79
N ALA A 44 -5.10 4.77 2.93
CA ALA A 44 -3.82 4.19 3.33
C ALA A 44 -3.53 2.94 2.50
N ILE A 45 -2.35 2.86 1.88
CA ILE A 45 -1.98 1.76 1.00
C ILE A 45 -0.66 1.14 1.48
N PRO A 46 -0.60 -0.21 1.60
CA PRO A 46 0.62 -0.89 1.98
C PRO A 46 1.81 -0.56 1.08
N LEU A 47 2.97 -0.39 1.70
CA LEU A 47 4.25 -0.18 1.05
C LEU A 47 5.23 -1.30 1.38
N THR A 48 6.08 -1.64 0.45
CA THR A 48 7.32 -2.35 0.76
C THR A 48 8.41 -1.34 1.17
N ALA A 49 9.38 -1.77 1.95
CA ALA A 49 10.50 -0.91 2.38
C ALA A 49 11.28 -0.34 1.20
N GLU A 50 11.38 -1.09 0.10
CA GLU A 50 12.07 -0.66 -1.13
C GLU A 50 11.42 0.56 -1.80
N GLU A 51 10.14 0.80 -1.51
CA GLU A 51 9.37 1.92 -2.08
C GLU A 51 9.56 3.23 -1.30
N PHE A 52 10.12 3.19 -0.08
CA PHE A 52 10.18 4.35 0.83
C PHE A 52 10.80 5.59 0.20
N VAL A 53 11.92 5.44 -0.52
CA VAL A 53 12.60 6.56 -1.16
C VAL A 53 11.75 7.23 -2.24
N HIS A 54 10.91 6.46 -2.93
CA HIS A 54 10.00 6.98 -3.95
C HIS A 54 8.72 7.54 -3.33
N ALA A 55 8.11 6.79 -2.43
CA ALA A 55 6.86 7.16 -1.76
C ALA A 55 7.03 8.40 -0.86
N SER A 56 8.17 8.52 -0.16
CA SER A 56 8.46 9.65 0.74
C SER A 56 8.49 11.03 0.07
N ARG A 57 8.52 11.08 -1.26
CA ARG A 57 8.48 12.33 -2.03
C ARG A 57 7.06 12.88 -2.21
N SER A 58 6.06 12.07 -1.94
CA SER A 58 4.66 12.39 -2.23
C SER A 58 3.72 12.15 -1.07
N PHE A 59 4.02 11.19 -0.19
CA PHE A 59 3.11 10.75 0.86
C PHE A 59 3.80 10.64 2.21
N PRO A 60 3.07 10.92 3.30
CA PRO A 60 3.49 10.45 4.61
C PRO A 60 3.57 8.91 4.60
N ILE A 61 4.67 8.38 5.08
CA ILE A 61 4.82 6.95 5.35
C ILE A 61 4.60 6.77 6.85
N VAL A 62 3.70 5.88 7.24
CA VAL A 62 3.43 5.54 8.64
C VAL A 62 3.40 4.02 8.81
N PHE A 63 3.30 3.53 10.04
CA PHE A 63 3.11 2.10 10.30
C PHE A 63 1.73 1.86 10.90
N SER A 64 1.09 0.75 10.54
CA SER A 64 -0.21 0.36 11.07
C SER A 64 -0.13 0.04 12.58
N ILE A 65 -1.28 0.20 13.28
CA ILE A 65 -1.44 -0.29 14.66
C ILE A 65 -1.80 -1.76 14.59
N ALA A 66 -0.81 -2.62 14.63
CA ALA A 66 -1.00 -4.07 14.67
C ALA A 66 0.16 -4.68 15.46
N ASP A 67 0.03 -5.94 15.89
CA ASP A 67 1.12 -6.68 16.54
C ASP A 67 2.33 -6.82 15.59
N GLN A 68 2.06 -6.95 14.29
CA GLN A 68 3.06 -6.83 13.22
C GLN A 68 2.70 -5.60 12.36
N PRO A 69 3.30 -4.45 12.63
CA PRO A 69 3.03 -3.24 11.89
C PRO A 69 3.41 -3.34 10.40
N VAL A 70 2.58 -2.78 9.54
CA VAL A 70 2.83 -2.72 8.09
C VAL A 70 3.05 -1.26 7.71
N PRO A 71 4.09 -0.94 6.90
CA PRO A 71 4.26 0.40 6.38
C PRO A 71 3.13 0.78 5.43
N LEU A 72 2.64 2.01 5.53
CA LEU A 72 1.51 2.54 4.78
C LEU A 72 1.85 3.90 4.18
N ALA A 73 1.54 4.10 2.90
CA ALA A 73 1.45 5.43 2.31
C ALA A 73 0.09 6.05 2.64
N LEU A 74 0.06 7.21 3.25
CA LEU A 74 -1.17 7.93 3.52
C LEU A 74 -1.55 8.81 2.33
N MET A 75 -2.64 8.46 1.66
CA MET A 75 -3.24 9.22 0.56
C MET A 75 -4.44 10.06 1.02
N GLY A 76 -4.85 9.91 2.26
CA GLY A 76 -5.87 10.67 2.98
C GLY A 76 -5.73 10.46 4.47
N LEU A 77 -6.32 11.34 5.28
CA LEU A 77 -6.26 11.26 6.74
C LEU A 77 -7.52 10.63 7.35
N ASN A 78 -8.52 10.31 6.54
CA ASN A 78 -9.76 9.69 6.99
C ASN A 78 -10.07 8.47 6.13
N GLU A 79 -10.65 7.47 6.74
CA GLU A 79 -11.15 6.29 6.03
C GLU A 79 -12.09 6.69 4.89
N GLY A 80 -11.94 6.05 3.73
CA GLY A 80 -12.73 6.34 2.54
C GLY A 80 -12.28 7.56 1.73
N VAL A 81 -11.24 8.29 2.15
CA VAL A 81 -10.78 9.52 1.49
C VAL A 81 -9.41 9.31 0.85
N ASN A 82 -9.35 9.45 -0.47
CA ASN A 82 -8.11 9.59 -1.22
C ASN A 82 -8.04 10.99 -1.82
N THR A 83 -6.93 11.70 -1.67
CA THR A 83 -6.74 13.07 -2.15
C THR A 83 -5.94 13.18 -3.43
N PHE A 84 -5.41 12.07 -3.92
CA PHE A 84 -4.55 11.99 -5.12
C PHE A 84 -5.26 11.44 -6.34
N PHE A 85 -6.40 10.77 -6.13
CA PHE A 85 -7.24 10.24 -7.21
C PHE A 85 -8.63 10.83 -7.13
N ASP A 86 -9.19 11.21 -8.29
CA ASP A 86 -10.58 11.64 -8.38
C ASP A 86 -11.55 10.44 -8.38
N ASP A 87 -12.83 10.70 -8.35
CA ASP A 87 -13.88 9.67 -8.25
C ASP A 87 -13.92 8.73 -9.49
N SER A 88 -13.27 9.12 -10.59
CA SER A 88 -13.11 8.28 -11.79
C SER A 88 -11.88 7.37 -11.71
N GLY A 89 -11.04 7.50 -10.68
CA GLY A 89 -9.77 6.80 -10.56
C GLY A 89 -8.63 7.45 -11.32
N LYS A 90 -8.83 8.67 -11.85
CA LYS A 90 -7.77 9.41 -12.52
C LYS A 90 -6.89 10.11 -11.49
N MET A 91 -5.58 9.97 -11.68
CA MET A 91 -4.58 10.63 -10.85
C MET A 91 -4.62 12.15 -11.04
N SER A 92 -4.76 12.93 -9.95
CA SER A 92 -4.85 14.39 -9.97
C SER A 92 -3.51 15.07 -10.29
N GLU A 93 -2.42 14.44 -9.94
CA GLU A 93 -1.05 14.86 -10.25
C GLU A 93 -0.15 13.62 -10.34
N GLN A 94 0.98 13.74 -11.01
CA GLN A 94 1.91 12.61 -11.16
C GLN A 94 2.64 12.34 -9.84
N VAL A 95 2.21 11.28 -9.15
CA VAL A 95 2.83 10.78 -7.91
C VAL A 95 3.24 9.32 -8.06
N TYR A 96 4.01 8.84 -7.13
CA TYR A 96 4.36 7.42 -7.06
C TYR A 96 3.11 6.59 -6.76
N VAL A 97 2.85 5.54 -7.53
CA VAL A 97 1.77 4.59 -7.22
C VAL A 97 2.37 3.38 -6.52
N PRO A 98 1.95 3.05 -5.29
CA PRO A 98 2.45 1.90 -4.55
C PRO A 98 2.35 0.59 -5.34
N ALA A 99 3.37 -0.27 -5.23
CA ALA A 99 3.42 -1.56 -5.91
C ALA A 99 2.22 -2.44 -5.55
N TYR A 100 1.73 -2.33 -4.31
CA TYR A 100 0.51 -2.99 -3.87
C TYR A 100 -0.70 -2.64 -4.74
N ALA A 101 -0.86 -1.39 -5.14
CA ALA A 101 -1.94 -0.95 -6.04
C ALA A 101 -1.65 -1.30 -7.51
N ARG A 102 -0.39 -1.24 -7.94
CA ARG A 102 0.01 -1.54 -9.32
C ARG A 102 -0.10 -3.02 -9.69
N ARG A 103 -0.03 -3.93 -8.72
CA ARG A 103 -0.17 -5.37 -8.97
C ARG A 103 -1.61 -5.77 -9.27
N TYR A 104 -2.60 -4.98 -8.81
CA TYR A 104 -3.99 -5.28 -9.08
C TYR A 104 -4.26 -5.30 -10.60
N PRO A 105 -5.01 -6.28 -11.14
CA PRO A 105 -5.79 -7.30 -10.43
C PRO A 105 -5.06 -8.62 -10.19
N PHE A 106 -3.74 -8.69 -10.35
CA PHE A 106 -2.96 -9.92 -10.19
C PHE A 106 -2.32 -10.01 -8.80
N MET A 107 -2.16 -11.23 -8.31
CA MET A 107 -1.36 -11.53 -7.14
C MET A 107 -0.89 -12.98 -7.14
N LEU A 108 0.11 -13.30 -6.33
CA LEU A 108 0.48 -14.67 -6.04
C LEU A 108 -0.31 -15.22 -4.86
N ALA A 109 -0.83 -16.43 -4.98
CA ALA A 109 -1.54 -17.12 -3.92
C ALA A 109 -1.22 -18.61 -3.91
N ARG A 110 -1.32 -19.22 -2.74
CA ARG A 110 -1.30 -20.68 -2.60
C ARG A 110 -2.67 -21.24 -2.94
N LEU A 111 -2.71 -22.22 -3.83
CA LEU A 111 -3.97 -22.86 -4.23
C LEU A 111 -4.45 -23.91 -3.23
N SER A 112 -3.56 -24.43 -2.39
CA SER A 112 -3.91 -25.33 -1.29
C SER A 112 -3.00 -25.05 -0.08
N PRO A 113 -3.46 -25.33 1.15
CA PRO A 113 -2.65 -25.18 2.35
C PRO A 113 -1.38 -26.07 2.37
N GLU A 114 -1.40 -27.15 1.61
CA GLU A 114 -0.33 -28.14 1.52
C GLU A 114 0.72 -27.81 0.46
N SER A 115 0.42 -26.86 -0.44
CA SER A 115 1.34 -26.45 -1.49
C SER A 115 2.21 -25.28 -1.03
N GLU A 116 3.52 -25.41 -1.19
CA GLU A 116 4.45 -24.29 -1.01
C GLU A 116 4.54 -23.42 -2.28
N GLU A 117 4.03 -23.92 -3.42
CA GLU A 117 4.07 -23.20 -4.68
C GLU A 117 3.01 -22.10 -4.73
N LEU A 118 3.45 -20.92 -5.16
CA LEU A 118 2.61 -19.77 -5.42
C LEU A 118 2.18 -19.79 -6.90
N SER A 119 0.89 -19.65 -7.13
CA SER A 119 0.31 -19.52 -8.48
C SER A 119 -0.08 -18.07 -8.73
N LEU A 120 0.08 -17.63 -9.99
CA LEU A 120 -0.45 -16.35 -10.42
C LEU A 120 -1.98 -16.44 -10.43
N CYS A 121 -2.61 -15.60 -9.65
CA CYS A 121 -4.05 -15.45 -9.55
C CYS A 121 -4.46 -14.04 -9.94
N PHE A 122 -5.72 -13.85 -10.27
CA PHE A 122 -6.29 -12.55 -10.58
C PHE A 122 -7.69 -12.43 -9.98
N ASP A 123 -8.17 -11.18 -9.81
CA ASP A 123 -9.54 -10.90 -9.41
C ASP A 123 -10.45 -10.98 -10.66
N PRO A 124 -11.33 -11.99 -10.77
CA PRO A 124 -12.22 -12.15 -11.92
C PRO A 124 -13.34 -11.10 -11.94
N THR A 125 -13.54 -10.34 -10.87
CA THR A 125 -14.50 -9.24 -10.84
C THR A 125 -13.96 -7.95 -11.43
N SER A 126 -12.65 -7.93 -11.74
CA SER A 126 -12.00 -6.82 -12.44
C SER A 126 -12.35 -6.85 -13.93
N ASP A 127 -12.63 -5.67 -14.49
CA ASP A 127 -12.81 -5.46 -15.93
C ASP A 127 -11.49 -5.30 -16.70
N LEU A 128 -10.35 -5.51 -16.01
CA LEU A 128 -9.01 -5.40 -16.58
C LEU A 128 -8.47 -6.73 -17.14
N VAL A 129 -9.06 -7.87 -16.81
CA VAL A 129 -8.63 -9.21 -17.27
C VAL A 129 -9.83 -9.97 -17.77
N GLY A 130 -9.76 -10.47 -19.01
CA GLY A 130 -10.86 -11.19 -19.64
C GLY A 130 -10.59 -11.53 -21.10
N GLU A 131 -11.61 -12.04 -21.78
CA GLU A 131 -11.57 -12.30 -23.21
C GLU A 131 -11.83 -11.01 -23.99
N PHE A 132 -10.76 -10.27 -24.30
CA PHE A 132 -10.81 -8.99 -24.97
C PHE A 132 -10.05 -9.04 -26.31
N ASP A 133 -10.56 -8.30 -27.31
CA ASP A 133 -9.88 -8.08 -28.59
C ASP A 133 -8.68 -7.13 -28.46
N GLU A 134 -8.64 -6.34 -27.39
CA GLU A 134 -7.61 -5.35 -27.09
C GLU A 134 -6.85 -5.71 -25.80
N GLY A 135 -5.67 -5.12 -25.62
CA GLY A 135 -4.81 -5.38 -24.47
C GLY A 135 -3.66 -6.32 -24.78
N SER A 136 -2.95 -6.73 -23.73
CA SER A 136 -1.81 -7.66 -23.86
C SER A 136 -2.29 -9.08 -23.61
N LYS A 137 -2.09 -9.96 -24.59
CA LYS A 137 -2.41 -11.39 -24.43
C LYS A 137 -1.68 -11.98 -23.23
N LEU A 138 -2.35 -12.84 -22.49
CA LEU A 138 -1.77 -13.54 -21.35
C LEU A 138 -1.08 -14.84 -21.75
N PHE A 139 -1.49 -15.44 -22.88
CA PHE A 139 -0.92 -16.67 -23.40
C PHE A 139 -0.64 -16.59 -24.92
N ASP A 140 0.41 -17.29 -25.34
CA ASP A 140 0.73 -17.58 -26.72
C ASP A 140 0.55 -19.09 -26.93
N GLY A 141 -0.68 -19.50 -27.28
CA GLY A 141 -1.09 -20.89 -27.25
C GLY A 141 -1.20 -21.41 -25.80
N GLU A 142 -0.43 -22.43 -25.44
CA GLU A 142 -0.40 -23.00 -24.10
C GLU A 142 0.66 -22.35 -23.21
N GLU A 143 1.58 -21.57 -23.77
CA GLU A 143 2.69 -20.97 -23.05
C GLU A 143 2.33 -19.55 -22.56
N PRO A 144 2.81 -19.13 -21.35
CA PRO A 144 2.67 -17.77 -20.90
C PRO A 144 3.35 -16.77 -21.85
N SER A 145 2.64 -15.73 -22.25
CA SER A 145 3.19 -14.63 -23.04
C SER A 145 4.26 -13.84 -22.29
N GLU A 146 5.01 -13.00 -22.97
CA GLU A 146 5.96 -12.08 -22.30
C GLU A 146 5.28 -11.14 -21.31
N SER A 147 4.05 -10.69 -21.59
CA SER A 147 3.26 -9.88 -20.66
C SER A 147 2.88 -10.66 -19.40
N CYS A 148 2.46 -11.91 -19.53
CA CYS A 148 2.15 -12.77 -18.39
C CYS A 148 3.41 -13.05 -17.54
N LYS A 149 4.55 -13.33 -18.17
CA LYS A 149 5.82 -13.54 -17.48
C LYS A 149 6.25 -12.30 -16.72
N ALA A 150 6.16 -11.11 -17.33
CA ALA A 150 6.46 -9.85 -16.66
C ALA A 150 5.55 -9.57 -15.45
N THR A 151 4.26 -9.91 -15.57
CA THR A 151 3.30 -9.80 -14.44
C THR A 151 3.65 -10.78 -13.33
N LEU A 152 3.99 -12.01 -13.65
CA LEU A 152 4.44 -13.01 -12.68
C LEU A 152 5.70 -12.56 -11.95
N ASP A 153 6.70 -12.05 -12.69
CA ASP A 153 7.95 -11.56 -12.11
C ASP A 153 7.71 -10.32 -11.22
N PHE A 154 6.82 -9.42 -11.63
CA PHE A 154 6.43 -8.29 -10.79
C PHE A 154 5.79 -8.74 -9.47
N CYS A 155 4.85 -9.67 -9.52
CA CYS A 155 4.22 -10.21 -8.31
C CYS A 155 5.23 -10.97 -7.43
N ARG A 156 6.16 -11.73 -8.02
CA ARG A 156 7.23 -12.42 -7.28
C ARG A 156 8.15 -11.42 -6.56
N ASN A 157 8.61 -10.40 -7.27
CA ASN A 157 9.45 -9.35 -6.70
C ASN A 157 8.73 -8.61 -5.56
N PHE A 158 7.40 -8.41 -5.69
CA PHE A 158 6.59 -7.82 -4.63
C PHE A 158 6.56 -8.70 -3.36
N GLU A 159 6.35 -10.02 -3.50
CA GLU A 159 6.36 -10.94 -2.36
C GLU A 159 7.75 -10.97 -1.68
N GLU A 160 8.83 -11.01 -2.46
CA GLU A 160 10.19 -10.95 -1.92
C GLU A 160 10.47 -9.61 -1.19
N ALA A 161 10.01 -8.48 -1.74
CA ALA A 161 10.08 -7.19 -1.07
C ALA A 161 9.24 -7.16 0.21
N GLY A 162 8.12 -7.86 0.24
CA GLY A 162 7.30 -8.09 1.43
C GLY A 162 8.08 -8.77 2.56
N PHE A 163 8.80 -9.84 2.26
CA PHE A 163 9.67 -10.52 3.26
C PHE A 163 10.77 -9.58 3.80
N ARG A 164 11.43 -8.82 2.92
CA ARG A 164 12.44 -7.84 3.35
C ARG A 164 11.83 -6.72 4.19
N THR A 165 10.60 -6.32 3.90
CA THR A 165 9.85 -5.32 4.67
C THR A 165 9.50 -5.83 6.06
N THR A 166 9.06 -7.08 6.17
CA THR A 166 8.82 -7.72 7.46
C THR A 166 10.09 -7.74 8.31
N ALA A 167 11.22 -8.16 7.76
CA ALA A 167 12.50 -8.17 8.46
C ALA A 167 12.95 -6.76 8.90
N PHE A 168 12.69 -5.74 8.09
CA PHE A 168 12.94 -4.34 8.46
C PHE A 168 12.10 -3.91 9.67
N VAL A 169 10.80 -4.21 9.67
CA VAL A 169 9.89 -3.87 10.77
C VAL A 169 10.22 -4.64 12.04
N GLU A 170 10.56 -5.92 11.94
CA GLU A 170 11.00 -6.74 13.06
C GLU A 170 12.26 -6.16 13.74
N GLU A 171 13.21 -5.66 12.93
CA GLU A 171 14.41 -5.02 13.48
C GLU A 171 14.08 -3.67 14.16
N LEU A 172 13.11 -2.89 13.64
CA LEU A 172 12.61 -1.70 14.33
C LEU A 172 11.97 -2.04 15.68
N MET A 173 11.15 -3.09 15.71
CA MET A 173 10.50 -3.57 16.94
C MET A 173 11.51 -4.09 17.98
N LYS A 174 12.48 -4.84 17.55
CA LYS A 174 13.57 -5.39 18.38
C LYS A 174 14.35 -4.29 19.10
N HIS A 175 14.51 -3.14 18.46
CA HIS A 175 15.18 -1.98 19.05
C HIS A 175 14.22 -0.99 19.71
N ASP A 176 12.92 -1.34 19.83
CA ASP A 176 11.87 -0.52 20.42
C ASP A 176 11.77 0.89 19.77
N LEU A 177 12.00 0.96 18.46
CA LEU A 177 12.03 2.21 17.71
C LEU A 177 10.65 2.69 17.23
N LEU A 178 9.59 1.92 17.44
CA LEU A 178 8.23 2.32 17.08
C LEU A 178 7.48 2.87 18.27
N MET A 179 6.85 4.03 18.09
CA MET A 179 5.96 4.67 19.07
C MET A 179 4.60 4.95 18.46
N ASP A 180 3.59 5.19 19.29
CA ASP A 180 2.30 5.68 18.83
C ASP A 180 2.46 7.06 18.22
N GLY A 181 1.96 7.22 17.00
CA GLY A 181 2.10 8.44 16.22
C GLY A 181 1.03 9.46 16.57
N GLU A 182 1.47 10.71 16.70
CA GLU A 182 0.60 11.87 16.82
C GLU A 182 1.16 13.01 15.97
N VAL A 183 0.33 13.55 15.07
CA VAL A 183 0.67 14.74 14.29
C VAL A 183 -0.37 15.82 14.54
N SER A 184 0.09 16.98 14.98
CA SER A 184 -0.75 18.15 15.21
C SER A 184 -0.62 19.12 14.06
N ILE A 185 -1.73 19.41 13.38
CA ILE A 185 -1.78 20.29 12.20
C ILE A 185 -2.53 21.54 12.57
N GLN A 186 -1.83 22.68 12.60
CA GLN A 186 -2.44 23.97 12.88
C GLN A 186 -3.06 24.55 11.62
N GLN A 187 -4.36 24.82 11.67
CA GLN A 187 -5.08 25.46 10.58
C GLN A 187 -5.20 26.98 10.85
N THR A 188 -4.89 27.79 9.86
CA THR A 188 -5.04 29.25 9.96
C THR A 188 -6.49 29.62 10.25
N GLY A 189 -6.73 30.37 11.33
CA GLY A 189 -8.07 30.80 11.74
C GLY A 189 -8.82 29.82 12.65
N ASN A 190 -8.20 28.71 13.02
CA ASN A 190 -8.73 27.77 14.02
C ASN A 190 -7.84 27.79 15.27
N GLU A 191 -8.41 27.99 16.46
CA GLU A 191 -7.65 28.03 17.71
C GLU A 191 -7.14 26.65 18.12
N ASN A 192 -7.87 25.58 17.74
CA ASN A 192 -7.50 24.22 18.07
C ASN A 192 -6.85 23.53 16.87
N PRO A 193 -5.66 22.92 17.02
CA PRO A 193 -5.06 22.13 15.97
C PRO A 193 -5.88 20.86 15.68
N PHE A 194 -5.84 20.41 14.44
CA PHE A 194 -6.30 19.07 14.10
C PHE A 194 -5.23 18.06 14.53
N VAL A 195 -5.62 17.06 15.31
CA VAL A 195 -4.71 16.03 15.80
C VAL A 195 -5.02 14.71 15.11
N TYR A 196 -4.07 14.22 14.30
CA TYR A 196 -4.14 12.92 13.65
C TYR A 196 -3.42 11.86 14.47
N ARG A 197 -4.10 10.76 14.73
CA ARG A 197 -3.62 9.61 15.51
C ARG A 197 -4.07 8.30 14.83
N GLY A 198 -3.67 7.18 15.41
CA GLY A 198 -4.13 5.88 14.91
C GLY A 198 -3.10 5.22 13.99
N PHE A 199 -1.83 5.54 14.18
CA PHE A 199 -0.69 4.94 13.46
C PHE A 199 0.51 4.83 14.39
N LYS A 200 1.56 4.15 13.94
CA LYS A 200 2.88 4.16 14.58
C LYS A 200 3.89 4.89 13.71
N MET A 201 4.89 5.46 14.36
CA MET A 201 6.01 6.17 13.72
C MET A 201 7.32 5.86 14.45
N ILE A 202 8.44 6.24 13.85
CA ILE A 202 9.76 6.08 14.48
C ILE A 202 9.94 7.10 15.60
N ASP A 203 10.34 6.59 16.78
CA ASP A 203 10.75 7.40 17.93
C ASP A 203 12.16 7.94 17.68
N GLN A 204 12.25 9.25 17.40
CA GLN A 204 13.51 9.91 17.10
C GLN A 204 14.44 10.00 18.30
N GLU A 205 13.90 10.08 19.53
CA GLU A 205 14.72 10.13 20.72
C GLU A 205 15.40 8.80 20.95
N LYS A 206 14.66 7.68 20.87
CA LYS A 206 15.25 6.34 20.95
C LYS A 206 16.26 6.08 19.82
N LEU A 207 15.99 6.59 18.62
CA LEU A 207 16.93 6.47 17.51
C LEU A 207 18.26 7.17 17.82
N ARG A 208 18.23 8.36 18.47
CA ARG A 208 19.43 9.11 18.88
C ARG A 208 20.20 8.42 19.99
N GLU A 209 19.52 7.68 20.85
CA GLU A 209 20.10 6.97 21.99
C GLU A 209 20.65 5.58 21.63
N LEU A 210 20.47 5.14 20.38
CA LEU A 210 21.00 3.86 19.92
C LEU A 210 22.53 3.80 20.07
N ARG A 211 23.01 2.64 20.46
CA ARG A 211 24.44 2.38 20.53
C ARG A 211 25.10 2.53 19.14
N GLY A 212 26.31 3.05 19.14
CA GLY A 212 27.02 3.31 17.89
C GLY A 212 27.29 2.07 17.01
N ASP A 213 27.39 0.88 17.62
CA ASP A 213 27.51 -0.38 16.87
C ASP A 213 26.22 -0.74 16.14
N VAL A 214 25.06 -0.53 16.76
CA VAL A 214 23.73 -0.74 16.17
C VAL A 214 23.52 0.26 15.01
N LEU A 215 23.78 1.53 15.24
CA LEU A 215 23.67 2.57 14.19
C LEU A 215 24.59 2.27 13.00
N ARG A 216 25.81 1.79 13.26
CA ARG A 216 26.74 1.36 12.20
C ARG A 216 26.15 0.23 11.37
N THR A 217 25.56 -0.77 12.02
CA THR A 217 24.91 -1.90 11.34
C THR A 217 23.73 -1.42 10.50
N MET A 218 22.86 -0.58 11.05
CA MET A 218 21.72 0.00 10.34
C MET A 218 22.15 0.86 9.13
N ASN A 219 23.27 1.54 9.23
CA ASN A 219 23.85 2.29 8.10
C ASN A 219 24.38 1.34 7.02
N GLN A 220 25.05 0.26 7.40
CA GLN A 220 25.66 -0.68 6.45
C GLN A 220 24.62 -1.52 5.69
N ASN A 221 23.50 -1.87 6.32
CA ASN A 221 22.43 -2.64 5.70
C ASN A 221 21.33 -1.79 5.04
N GLY A 222 21.48 -0.45 5.05
CA GLY A 222 20.55 0.48 4.41
C GLY A 222 19.32 0.86 5.24
N MET A 223 19.08 0.27 6.41
CA MET A 223 17.92 0.58 7.27
C MET A 223 17.85 2.06 7.62
N LEU A 224 19.00 2.69 7.91
CA LEU A 224 19.02 4.08 8.34
C LEU A 224 18.45 5.02 7.27
N ALA A 225 18.71 4.73 5.98
CA ALA A 225 18.13 5.49 4.88
C ALA A 225 16.59 5.37 4.83
N LEU A 226 16.05 4.18 5.09
CA LEU A 226 14.60 3.94 5.14
C LEU A 226 13.96 4.65 6.35
N ILE A 227 14.62 4.63 7.50
CA ILE A 227 14.20 5.35 8.71
C ILE A 227 14.08 6.85 8.41
N PHE A 228 15.09 7.45 7.79
CA PHE A 228 15.05 8.87 7.44
C PHE A 228 14.05 9.19 6.33
N ALA A 229 13.86 8.30 5.34
CA ALA A 229 12.81 8.47 4.34
C ALA A 229 11.42 8.54 5.00
N HIS A 230 11.14 7.65 5.97
CA HIS A 230 9.92 7.72 6.77
C HIS A 230 9.82 9.05 7.53
N LEU A 231 10.86 9.43 8.30
CA LEU A 231 10.82 10.63 9.13
C LEU A 231 10.60 11.91 8.29
N PHE A 232 11.28 12.05 7.15
CA PHE A 232 11.11 13.21 6.28
C PHE A 232 9.73 13.22 5.60
N SER A 233 9.16 12.06 5.31
CA SER A 233 7.84 11.97 4.70
C SER A 233 6.71 12.48 5.59
N LEU A 234 6.89 12.51 6.90
CA LEU A 234 5.85 12.95 7.85
C LEU A 234 5.47 14.42 7.65
N GLU A 235 6.34 15.25 7.06
CA GLU A 235 6.03 16.64 6.73
C GLU A 235 4.86 16.77 5.74
N HIS A 236 4.66 15.77 4.87
CA HIS A 236 3.53 15.72 3.94
C HIS A 236 2.16 15.57 4.61
N MET A 237 2.11 15.27 5.92
CA MET A 237 0.83 15.23 6.66
C MET A 237 0.03 16.53 6.50
N SER A 238 0.71 17.67 6.58
CA SER A 238 0.08 18.98 6.42
C SER A 238 -0.43 19.21 4.99
N GLU A 239 0.28 18.69 3.99
CA GLU A 239 -0.14 18.80 2.58
C GLU A 239 -1.36 17.92 2.30
N VAL A 240 -1.38 16.68 2.76
CA VAL A 240 -2.53 15.77 2.63
C VAL A 240 -3.76 16.38 3.31
N PHE A 241 -3.59 16.96 4.50
CA PHE A 241 -4.66 17.67 5.19
C PHE A 241 -5.19 18.86 4.37
N ALA A 242 -4.29 19.71 3.86
CA ALA A 242 -4.66 20.86 3.05
C ALA A 242 -5.43 20.47 1.77
N ARG A 243 -4.97 19.41 1.07
CA ARG A 243 -5.67 18.83 -0.09
C ARG A 243 -7.08 18.38 0.27
N GLN A 244 -7.20 17.67 1.40
CA GLN A 244 -8.47 17.14 1.88
C GLN A 244 -9.47 18.27 2.16
N ILE A 245 -9.02 19.36 2.79
CA ILE A 245 -9.83 20.56 3.00
C ILE A 245 -10.24 21.21 1.68
N GLN A 246 -9.29 21.39 0.73
CA GLN A 246 -9.57 22.00 -0.57
C GLN A 246 -10.59 21.20 -1.39
N GLN A 247 -10.59 19.87 -1.25
CA GLN A 247 -11.54 18.98 -1.91
C GLN A 247 -12.88 18.84 -1.18
N GLY A 248 -13.09 19.58 -0.08
CA GLY A 248 -14.30 19.49 0.73
C GLY A 248 -14.45 18.15 1.49
N LYS A 249 -13.37 17.38 1.58
CA LYS A 249 -13.30 16.07 2.26
C LYS A 249 -12.66 16.19 3.65
N GLY A 250 -12.57 17.39 4.21
CA GLY A 250 -11.96 17.65 5.52
C GLY A 250 -12.65 16.88 6.65
N PRO A 251 -11.94 16.65 7.77
CA PRO A 251 -12.54 15.99 8.92
C PRO A 251 -13.73 16.81 9.41
N ILE A 252 -14.85 16.15 9.68
CA ILE A 252 -15.99 16.78 10.30
C ILE A 252 -15.56 17.17 11.72
N PRO A 253 -15.64 18.46 12.12
CA PRO A 253 -15.35 18.85 13.49
C PRO A 253 -16.22 18.02 14.43
N ALA A 254 -15.60 17.41 15.44
CA ALA A 254 -16.38 16.75 16.48
C ALA A 254 -17.35 17.78 17.05
N LEU A 255 -18.66 17.50 16.97
CA LEU A 255 -19.66 18.36 17.60
C LEU A 255 -19.25 18.53 19.08
N PRO A 256 -19.20 19.75 19.61
CA PRO A 256 -18.94 19.94 21.03
C PRO A 256 -20.01 19.17 21.78
N ASN A 257 -19.55 18.30 22.71
CA ASN A 257 -20.47 17.58 23.61
C ASN A 257 -21.37 18.63 24.27
N LEU A 258 -22.61 18.71 23.85
CA LEU A 258 -23.63 19.48 24.57
C LEU A 258 -23.75 18.83 25.96
N PRO A 259 -23.56 19.60 27.06
CA PRO A 259 -23.80 19.05 28.39
C PRO A 259 -25.27 18.66 28.49
N ALA A 260 -25.48 17.43 29.00
CA ALA A 260 -26.82 16.87 29.29
C ALA A 260 -27.52 17.61 30.41
#